data_0173c8f28cb1e22a57a966aeafdeeab2
#
_entry.id   0173c8f28cb1e22a57a966aeafdeeab2
#
_cell.length_a   1.000
_cell.length_b   1.000
_cell.length_c   1.000
_cell.angle_alpha   90.00
_cell.angle_beta   90.00
_cell.angle_gamma   90.00
#
_symmetry.space_group_name_H-M   'P 1'
#
loop_
_entity.id
_entity.type
_entity.pdbx_description
1 polymer ?
#
loop_
_entity_poly.entity_id
_entity_poly.type
_entity_poly.pdbx_seq_one_letter_code
_entity_poly.pdbx_strand_id
1 'polypeptide(L)'
;MNEITTDLKLLHEATLNNLKNSKANNTLRAYKSDFKDFGAFCAKNGLNSLPTEPKIVSLYLTHLSKNSKISTLRRRLVSISMVHKMKGHYLDTKHPIIVENLMGIRTVSYTHLRAHETELD
;
A
#
# COMPACT_ATOMS: atom_id res chain seq x y z
N MET A 1 -0.11 -5.81 42.80
CA MET A 1 0.49 -5.06 41.67
C MET A 1 0.96 -5.94 40.55
N ASN A 2 1.68 -7.03 40.84
CA ASN A 2 2.12 -7.97 39.80
C ASN A 2 0.97 -8.61 39.06
N GLU A 3 -0.14 -8.89 39.73
CA GLU A 3 -1.32 -9.46 39.09
C GLU A 3 -1.95 -8.49 38.07
N ILE A 4 -2.01 -7.21 38.44
CA ILE A 4 -2.58 -6.18 37.57
C ILE A 4 -1.71 -6.04 36.31
N THR A 5 -0.37 -6.05 36.51
CA THR A 5 0.56 -5.94 35.37
C THR A 5 0.45 -7.17 34.49
N THR A 6 0.32 -8.36 35.07
CA THR A 6 0.16 -9.61 34.34
C THR A 6 -1.14 -9.61 33.55
N ASP A 7 -2.24 -9.16 34.17
CA ASP A 7 -3.53 -9.05 33.51
C ASP A 7 -3.50 -8.09 32.34
N LEU A 8 -2.86 -6.94 32.52
CA LEU A 8 -2.72 -5.96 31.44
C LEU A 8 -1.90 -6.52 30.29
N LYS A 9 -0.85 -7.27 30.59
CA LYS A 9 -0.03 -7.90 29.58
C LYS A 9 -0.83 -8.94 28.79
N LEU A 10 -1.61 -9.75 29.47
CA LEU A 10 -2.48 -10.74 28.84
C LEU A 10 -3.54 -10.08 27.99
N LEU A 11 -4.14 -9.01 28.49
CA LEU A 11 -5.12 -8.24 27.72
C LEU A 11 -4.49 -7.61 26.50
N HIS A 12 -3.27 -7.10 26.62
CA HIS A 12 -2.55 -6.55 25.48
C HIS A 12 -2.30 -7.59 24.40
N GLU A 13 -1.83 -8.79 24.80
CA GLU A 13 -1.60 -9.90 23.90
C GLU A 13 -2.90 -10.34 23.20
N ALA A 14 -3.98 -10.47 23.99
CA ALA A 14 -5.28 -10.83 23.46
C ALA A 14 -5.79 -9.78 22.45
N THR A 15 -5.56 -8.49 22.76
CA THR A 15 -5.94 -7.40 21.88
C THR A 15 -5.18 -7.48 20.54
N LEU A 16 -3.87 -7.74 20.61
CA LEU A 16 -3.07 -7.91 19.41
C LEU A 16 -3.56 -9.08 18.56
N ASN A 17 -3.91 -10.19 19.21
CA ASN A 17 -4.47 -11.35 18.52
C ASN A 17 -5.80 -11.01 17.86
N ASN A 18 -6.66 -10.28 18.56
CA ASN A 18 -7.94 -9.85 18.01
C ASN A 18 -7.74 -8.97 16.76
N LEU A 19 -6.77 -8.07 16.81
CA LEU A 19 -6.44 -7.21 15.67
C LEU A 19 -5.94 -8.02 14.48
N LYS A 20 -5.13 -9.03 14.73
CA LYS A 20 -4.67 -9.95 13.68
C LYS A 20 -5.83 -10.74 13.10
N ASN A 21 -6.72 -11.25 13.97
CA ASN A 21 -7.85 -12.07 13.54
C ASN A 21 -8.92 -11.26 12.82
N SER A 22 -9.01 -9.95 13.09
CA SER A 22 -9.98 -9.10 12.42
C SER A 22 -9.67 -8.90 10.95
N LYS A 23 -8.42 -9.16 10.56
CA LYS A 23 -7.98 -9.12 9.17
C LYS A 23 -7.93 -10.55 8.67
N ALA A 24 -8.70 -10.85 7.63
CA ALA A 24 -8.70 -12.17 7.05
C ALA A 24 -7.28 -12.54 6.60
N ASN A 25 -6.93 -13.83 6.74
CA ASN A 25 -5.63 -14.32 6.30
C ASN A 25 -5.37 -13.99 4.84
N ASN A 26 -6.41 -14.00 4.01
CA ASN A 26 -6.31 -13.64 2.61
C ASN A 26 -5.87 -12.19 2.42
N THR A 27 -6.36 -11.28 3.27
CA THR A 27 -5.97 -9.86 3.22
C THR A 27 -4.50 -9.69 3.55
N LEU A 28 -4.00 -10.39 4.58
CA LEU A 28 -2.59 -10.33 4.95
C LEU A 28 -1.70 -10.91 3.86
N ARG A 29 -2.13 -12.01 3.23
CA ARG A 29 -1.42 -12.59 2.09
C ARG A 29 -1.36 -11.62 0.93
N ALA A 30 -2.48 -10.94 0.66
CA ALA A 30 -2.56 -9.94 -0.40
C ALA A 30 -1.59 -8.80 -0.14
N TYR A 31 -1.53 -8.29 1.09
CA TYR A 31 -0.59 -7.24 1.44
C TYR A 31 0.86 -7.68 1.21
N LYS A 32 1.21 -8.88 1.64
CA LYS A 32 2.57 -9.41 1.48
C LYS A 32 2.90 -9.64 0.02
N SER A 33 1.95 -10.17 -0.75
CA SER A 33 2.13 -10.41 -2.18
C SER A 33 2.32 -9.09 -2.94
N ASP A 34 1.49 -8.10 -2.65
CA ASP A 34 1.61 -6.77 -3.26
C ASP A 34 2.95 -6.13 -2.90
N PHE A 35 3.38 -6.26 -1.65
CA PHE A 35 4.65 -5.70 -1.21
C PHE A 35 5.83 -6.40 -1.88
N LYS A 36 5.72 -7.70 -2.13
CA LYS A 36 6.76 -8.46 -2.83
C LYS A 36 6.99 -7.89 -4.24
N ASP A 37 5.92 -7.52 -4.92
CA ASP A 37 6.01 -6.90 -6.24
C ASP A 37 6.71 -5.53 -6.16
N PHE A 38 6.36 -4.73 -5.17
CA PHE A 38 7.03 -3.45 -4.93
C PHE A 38 8.51 -3.66 -4.61
N GLY A 39 8.82 -4.67 -3.78
CA GLY A 39 10.21 -5.02 -3.45
C GLY A 39 11.02 -5.39 -4.68
N ALA A 40 10.43 -6.13 -5.60
CA ALA A 40 11.09 -6.50 -6.86
C ALA A 40 11.36 -5.27 -7.72
N PHE A 41 10.40 -4.35 -7.79
CA PHE A 41 10.58 -3.08 -8.50
C PHE A 41 11.75 -2.28 -7.91
N CYS A 42 11.79 -2.17 -6.58
CA CYS A 42 12.86 -1.44 -5.90
C CYS A 42 14.23 -2.10 -6.12
N ALA A 43 14.29 -3.41 -5.99
CA ALA A 43 15.54 -4.16 -6.19
C ALA A 43 16.08 -3.97 -7.61
N LYS A 44 15.20 -4.01 -8.59
CA LYS A 44 15.57 -3.83 -9.99
C LYS A 44 16.15 -2.43 -10.25
N ASN A 45 15.68 -1.43 -9.52
CA ASN A 45 16.07 -0.03 -9.72
C ASN A 45 17.05 0.48 -8.68
N GLY A 46 17.58 -0.39 -7.82
CA GLY A 46 18.54 0.01 -6.80
C GLY A 46 17.95 0.89 -5.70
N LEU A 47 16.68 0.70 -5.40
CA LEU A 47 15.95 1.50 -4.41
C LEU A 47 15.61 0.67 -3.17
N ASN A 48 15.41 1.36 -2.04
CA ASN A 48 15.01 0.70 -0.79
C ASN A 48 13.50 0.54 -0.74
N SER A 49 13.05 -0.69 -0.47
CA SER A 49 11.62 -0.97 -0.34
C SER A 49 11.11 -0.86 1.09
N LEU A 50 11.99 -1.06 2.08
CA LEU A 50 11.60 -1.05 3.49
C LEU A 50 12.76 -0.60 4.36
N PRO A 51 12.72 0.60 4.93
CA PRO A 51 11.70 1.62 4.69
C PRO A 51 11.86 2.27 3.32
N THR A 52 10.74 2.73 2.76
CA THR A 52 10.75 3.47 1.51
C THR A 52 10.29 4.91 1.73
N GLU A 53 10.35 5.71 0.69
CA GLU A 53 9.96 7.11 0.69
C GLU A 53 8.76 7.34 -0.23
N PRO A 54 7.96 8.40 0.02
CA PRO A 54 6.84 8.72 -0.86
C PRO A 54 7.22 8.87 -2.32
N LYS A 55 8.38 9.44 -2.61
CA LYS A 55 8.86 9.60 -3.99
C LYS A 55 9.01 8.25 -4.69
N ILE A 56 9.58 7.27 -4.00
CA ILE A 56 9.79 5.93 -4.56
C ILE A 56 8.46 5.24 -4.80
N VAL A 57 7.53 5.37 -3.85
CA VAL A 57 6.18 4.81 -4.00
C VAL A 57 5.50 5.45 -5.21
N SER A 58 5.64 6.75 -5.38
CA SER A 58 5.04 7.47 -6.51
C SER A 58 5.59 6.96 -7.84
N LEU A 59 6.90 6.72 -7.92
CA LEU A 59 7.52 6.14 -9.12
C LEU A 59 6.94 4.76 -9.43
N TYR A 60 6.77 3.94 -8.40
CA TYR A 60 6.18 2.61 -8.57
C TYR A 60 4.75 2.69 -9.07
N LEU A 61 3.94 3.60 -8.52
CA LEU A 61 2.56 3.78 -8.95
C LEU A 61 2.49 4.22 -10.41
N THR A 62 3.38 5.10 -10.83
CA THR A 62 3.49 5.49 -12.23
C THR A 62 3.81 4.30 -13.12
N HIS A 63 4.75 3.47 -12.67
CA HIS A 63 5.11 2.25 -13.40
C HIS A 63 3.90 1.32 -13.54
N LEU A 64 3.16 1.10 -12.47
CA LEU A 64 1.97 0.25 -12.48
C LEU A 64 0.85 0.83 -13.36
N SER A 65 0.76 2.15 -13.44
CA SER A 65 -0.34 2.81 -14.15
C SER A 65 -0.38 2.47 -15.64
N LYS A 66 0.71 1.98 -16.17
CA LYS A 66 0.79 1.59 -17.59
C LYS A 66 -0.10 0.37 -17.89
N ASN A 67 -0.29 -0.51 -16.91
CA ASN A 67 -1.00 -1.77 -17.10
C ASN A 67 -2.06 -2.07 -16.04
N SER A 68 -2.32 -1.13 -15.14
CA SER A 68 -3.21 -1.37 -14.01
C SER A 68 -4.19 -0.22 -13.82
N LYS A 69 -5.36 -0.56 -13.27
CA LYS A 69 -6.40 0.41 -12.96
C LYS A 69 -6.04 1.21 -11.71
N ILE A 70 -6.66 2.39 -11.57
CA ILE A 70 -6.45 3.25 -10.41
C ILE A 70 -6.80 2.52 -9.10
N SER A 71 -7.82 1.69 -9.11
CA SER A 71 -8.20 0.90 -7.93
C SER A 71 -7.10 -0.05 -7.51
N THR A 72 -6.40 -0.65 -8.46
CA THR A 72 -5.24 -1.51 -8.20
C THR A 72 -4.10 -0.72 -7.58
N LEU A 73 -3.83 0.48 -8.10
CA LEU A 73 -2.79 1.35 -7.58
C LEU A 73 -3.06 1.72 -6.12
N ARG A 74 -4.31 2.08 -5.82
CA ARG A 74 -4.72 2.41 -4.45
C ARG A 74 -4.56 1.23 -3.51
N ARG A 75 -4.93 0.03 -3.97
CA ARG A 75 -4.76 -1.18 -3.18
C ARG A 75 -3.29 -1.45 -2.90
N ARG A 76 -2.44 -1.29 -3.91
CA ARG A 76 -0.99 -1.49 -3.75
C ARG A 76 -0.40 -0.49 -2.76
N LEU A 77 -0.86 0.76 -2.81
CA LEU A 77 -0.43 1.79 -1.85
C LEU A 77 -0.78 1.38 -0.42
N VAL A 78 -2.00 0.90 -0.21
CA VAL A 78 -2.43 0.43 1.11
C VAL A 78 -1.56 -0.74 1.56
N SER A 79 -1.28 -1.68 0.68
CA SER A 79 -0.45 -2.85 1.00
C SER A 79 0.95 -2.43 1.44
N ILE A 80 1.58 -1.52 0.72
CA ILE A 80 2.92 -1.01 1.07
C ILE A 80 2.87 -0.33 2.44
N SER A 81 1.87 0.49 2.67
CA SER A 81 1.68 1.19 3.95
C SER A 81 1.48 0.21 5.10
N MET A 82 0.67 -0.81 4.90
CA MET A 82 0.39 -1.80 5.94
C MET A 82 1.62 -2.63 6.30
N VAL A 83 2.42 -3.02 5.31
CA VAL A 83 3.66 -3.74 5.58
C VAL A 83 4.63 -2.87 6.36
N HIS A 84 4.75 -1.58 6.01
CA HIS A 84 5.58 -0.65 6.76
C HIS A 84 5.13 -0.56 8.21
N LYS A 85 3.82 -0.41 8.42
CA LYS A 85 3.24 -0.33 9.76
C LYS A 85 3.53 -1.59 10.57
N MET A 86 3.39 -2.76 9.96
CA MET A 86 3.67 -4.04 10.63
C MET A 86 5.14 -4.19 11.02
N LYS A 87 6.04 -3.55 10.29
CA LYS A 87 7.48 -3.60 10.55
C LYS A 87 7.98 -2.42 11.38
N GLY A 88 7.06 -1.60 11.89
CA GLY A 88 7.41 -0.47 12.76
C GLY A 88 7.90 0.75 12.02
N HIS A 89 7.63 0.88 10.74
CA HIS A 89 8.00 2.03 9.94
C HIS A 89 6.76 2.86 9.61
N TYR A 90 6.98 4.13 9.32
CA TYR A 90 5.92 5.03 8.90
C TYR A 90 6.10 5.42 7.43
N LEU A 91 5.02 5.32 6.68
CA LEU A 91 4.98 5.79 5.29
C LEU A 91 3.84 6.79 5.17
N ASP A 92 4.15 8.01 4.74
CA ASP A 92 3.15 9.05 4.56
C ASP A 92 2.44 8.86 3.21
N THR A 93 1.33 8.14 3.24
CA THR A 93 0.53 7.87 2.03
C THR A 93 -0.25 9.10 1.55
N LYS A 94 -0.31 10.14 2.37
CA LYS A 94 -1.00 11.40 2.03
C LYS A 94 -0.03 12.47 1.57
N HIS A 95 1.23 12.10 1.38
CA HIS A 95 2.23 13.03 0.87
C HIS A 95 1.80 13.55 -0.51
N PRO A 96 1.94 14.85 -0.78
CA PRO A 96 1.51 15.44 -2.05
C PRO A 96 2.03 14.72 -3.29
N ILE A 97 3.27 14.22 -3.25
CA ILE A 97 3.85 13.53 -4.40
C ILE A 97 3.10 12.25 -4.75
N ILE A 98 2.49 11.60 -3.76
CA ILE A 98 1.67 10.42 -3.99
C ILE A 98 0.25 10.82 -4.40
N VAL A 99 -0.37 11.71 -3.62
CA VAL A 99 -1.75 12.11 -3.84
C VAL A 99 -1.92 12.78 -5.20
N GLU A 100 -1.06 13.75 -5.50
CA GLU A 100 -1.14 14.47 -6.78
C GLU A 100 -0.82 13.58 -7.96
N ASN A 101 0.11 12.65 -7.80
CA ASN A 101 0.42 11.68 -8.85
C ASN A 101 -0.78 10.78 -9.14
N LEU A 102 -1.44 10.27 -8.09
CA LEU A 102 -2.65 9.46 -8.27
C LEU A 102 -3.77 10.24 -8.95
N MET A 103 -3.94 11.50 -8.57
CA MET A 103 -4.93 12.36 -9.20
C MET A 103 -4.62 12.57 -10.68
N GLY A 104 -3.36 12.79 -11.01
CA GLY A 104 -2.91 12.92 -12.38
C GLY A 104 -3.14 11.65 -13.19
N ILE A 105 -2.79 10.50 -12.63
CA ILE A 105 -3.01 9.21 -13.27
C ILE A 105 -4.50 8.98 -13.53
N ARG A 106 -5.34 9.26 -12.53
CA ARG A 106 -6.79 9.10 -12.64
C ARG A 106 -7.34 9.97 -13.78
N THR A 107 -6.89 11.21 -13.87
CA THR A 107 -7.33 12.14 -14.91
C THR A 107 -6.95 11.64 -16.29
N VAL A 108 -5.71 11.20 -16.46
CA VAL A 108 -5.22 10.66 -17.75
C VAL A 108 -6.02 9.42 -18.13
N SER A 109 -6.23 8.51 -17.20
CA SER A 109 -6.99 7.29 -17.46
C SER A 109 -8.42 7.59 -17.88
N TYR A 110 -9.06 8.54 -17.19
CA TYR A 110 -10.42 8.96 -17.53
C TYR A 110 -10.48 9.58 -18.93
N THR A 111 -9.55 10.47 -19.22
CA THR A 111 -9.47 11.12 -20.53
C THR A 111 -9.22 10.11 -21.64
N HIS A 112 -8.34 9.16 -21.40
CA HIS A 112 -8.02 8.11 -22.35
C HIS A 112 -9.25 7.23 -22.65
N LEU A 113 -10.01 6.86 -21.61
CA LEU A 113 -11.23 6.10 -21.80
C LEU A 113 -12.27 6.85 -22.61
N ARG A 114 -12.43 8.15 -22.36
CA ARG A 114 -13.36 8.98 -23.14
C ARG A 114 -12.95 9.05 -24.62
N ALA A 115 -11.68 9.25 -24.87
CA ALA A 115 -11.16 9.29 -26.23
C ALA A 115 -11.40 7.96 -26.94
N HIS A 116 -11.20 6.86 -26.22
CA HIS A 116 -11.41 5.52 -26.76
C HIS A 116 -12.90 5.29 -27.11
N GLU A 117 -13.80 5.71 -26.22
CA GLU A 117 -15.24 5.61 -26.46
C GLU A 117 -15.64 6.43 -27.71
N THR A 118 -15.05 7.61 -27.85
CA THR A 118 -15.32 8.46 -28.99
C THR A 118 -14.88 7.78 -30.29
N GLU A 119 -13.76 7.09 -30.26
CA GLU A 119 -13.26 6.38 -31.44
C GLU A 119 -14.17 5.23 -31.86
N LEU A 120 -14.85 4.61 -30.91
CA LEU A 120 -15.77 3.51 -31.20
C LEU A 120 -17.07 3.97 -31.82
N ASP A 121 -17.43 5.22 -31.61
CA ASP A 121 -18.61 5.83 -32.24
C ASP A 121 -18.38 6.16 -33.69
#